data_e5d4042a4b61111c65dedb211ab5dff8
#
_entry.id   e5d4042a4b61111c65dedb211ab5dff8
#
_cell.length_a   1.000
_cell.length_b   1.000
_cell.length_c   1.000
_cell.angle_alpha   90.00
_cell.angle_beta   90.00
_cell.angle_gamma   90.00
#
_symmetry.space_group_name_H-M   'P 1'
#
loop_
_entity.id
_entity.type
_entity.pdbx_description
1 polymer ?
#
loop_
_entity_poly.entity_id
_entity_poly.type
_entity_poly.pdbx_seq_one_letter_code
_entity_poly.pdbx_strand_id
1 'polypeptide(L)'
;TYHAFKQRGELKAGQSVLVLGAGGGLGITAIHIAKAMGAKVIAAASSQEKIDLCKKEGADEGIIYEREMDRDLQKKFSDQIKEVTGGGVDMIYDLVGGDYAEPALRAIARHGKYLVIGFTAGIPKMPLNLTLLKECQIVGVFWGQFAGVEYAENQQNFKELFDLHAEGKIKPFVTETYTLDESATAIKTLEDRKVLGKVVVSME
;
A
#
# COMPACT_ATOMS: atom_id res chain seq x y z
N THR A 1 -6.26 -6.05 1.59
CA THR A 1 -6.19 -4.92 0.63
C THR A 1 -7.56 -4.58 0.04
N TYR A 2 -8.30 -5.55 -0.54
CA TYR A 2 -9.60 -5.29 -1.15
C TYR A 2 -10.60 -4.64 -0.18
N HIS A 3 -10.73 -5.21 1.04
CA HIS A 3 -11.50 -4.61 2.13
C HIS A 3 -11.06 -3.16 2.45
N ALA A 4 -9.76 -2.91 2.45
CA ALA A 4 -9.23 -1.57 2.71
C ALA A 4 -9.75 -0.55 1.69
N PHE A 5 -9.69 -0.87 0.40
CA PHE A 5 -10.14 0.04 -0.64
C PHE A 5 -11.66 0.09 -0.80
N LYS A 6 -12.34 -1.05 -0.75
CA LYS A 6 -13.78 -1.13 -1.00
C LYS A 6 -14.61 -0.60 0.16
N GLN A 7 -14.49 -1.22 1.36
CA GLN A 7 -15.36 -0.88 2.48
C GLN A 7 -14.81 0.28 3.32
N ARG A 8 -13.48 0.31 3.58
CA ARG A 8 -12.94 1.34 4.46
C ARG A 8 -12.60 2.63 3.72
N GLY A 9 -11.96 2.51 2.57
CA GLY A 9 -11.55 3.63 1.72
C GLY A 9 -12.69 4.17 0.86
N GLU A 10 -13.62 3.32 0.44
CA GLU A 10 -14.65 3.65 -0.55
C GLU A 10 -14.04 4.23 -1.82
N LEU A 11 -12.93 3.60 -2.27
CA LEU A 11 -12.15 4.03 -3.42
C LEU A 11 -13.01 4.11 -4.67
N LYS A 12 -12.91 5.21 -5.39
CA LYS A 12 -13.65 5.45 -6.64
C LYS A 12 -12.69 5.58 -7.80
N ALA A 13 -13.15 5.19 -8.99
CA ALA A 13 -12.40 5.38 -10.23
C ALA A 13 -12.01 6.85 -10.42
N GLY A 14 -10.81 7.08 -10.90
CA GLY A 14 -10.23 8.41 -11.12
C GLY A 14 -9.54 9.01 -9.90
N GLN A 15 -9.74 8.48 -8.67
CA GLN A 15 -9.02 8.94 -7.49
C GLN A 15 -7.55 8.51 -7.51
N SER A 16 -6.70 9.28 -6.87
CA SER A 16 -5.28 9.00 -6.66
C SER A 16 -5.05 8.22 -5.37
N VAL A 17 -4.20 7.18 -5.43
CA VAL A 17 -3.80 6.35 -4.28
C VAL A 17 -2.30 6.35 -4.14
N LEU A 18 -1.78 6.81 -2.99
CA LEU A 18 -0.40 6.63 -2.59
C LEU A 18 -0.26 5.31 -1.82
N VAL A 19 0.61 4.43 -2.29
CA VAL A 19 0.94 3.17 -1.61
C VAL A 19 2.31 3.30 -0.96
N LEU A 20 2.37 3.37 0.38
CA LEU A 20 3.62 3.32 1.14
C LEU A 20 4.07 1.88 1.31
N GLY A 21 5.35 1.60 1.03
CA GLY A 21 5.87 0.23 1.03
C GLY A 21 5.47 -0.58 -0.20
N ALA A 22 5.30 0.11 -1.33
CA ALA A 22 4.71 -0.42 -2.55
C ALA A 22 5.45 -1.63 -3.14
N GLY A 23 6.78 -1.75 -2.97
CA GLY A 23 7.59 -2.84 -3.53
C GLY A 23 7.49 -4.18 -2.80
N GLY A 24 6.73 -4.27 -1.71
CA GLY A 24 6.46 -5.51 -1.00
C GLY A 24 5.22 -6.26 -1.53
N GLY A 25 5.00 -7.49 -1.07
CA GLY A 25 3.89 -8.33 -1.55
C GLY A 25 2.50 -7.71 -1.38
N LEU A 26 2.22 -7.06 -0.24
CA LEU A 26 0.97 -6.32 -0.04
C LEU A 26 0.91 -5.04 -0.87
N GLY A 27 2.06 -4.37 -1.07
CA GLY A 27 2.15 -3.16 -1.88
C GLY A 27 1.84 -3.42 -3.36
N ILE A 28 2.43 -4.46 -3.95
CA ILE A 28 2.13 -4.88 -5.33
C ILE A 28 0.64 -5.28 -5.45
N THR A 29 0.12 -6.02 -4.47
CA THR A 29 -1.32 -6.36 -4.44
C THR A 29 -2.20 -5.09 -4.37
N ALA A 30 -1.77 -4.07 -3.64
CA ALA A 30 -2.49 -2.79 -3.57
C ALA A 30 -2.48 -2.06 -4.91
N ILE A 31 -1.35 -2.07 -5.62
CA ILE A 31 -1.26 -1.51 -6.98
C ILE A 31 -2.27 -2.20 -7.90
N HIS A 32 -2.25 -3.53 -7.99
CA HIS A 32 -3.16 -4.29 -8.87
C HIS A 32 -4.62 -4.00 -8.56
N ILE A 33 -5.02 -4.04 -7.27
CA ILE A 33 -6.42 -3.84 -6.88
C ILE A 33 -6.85 -2.39 -7.12
N ALA A 34 -6.04 -1.40 -6.76
CA ALA A 34 -6.36 0.01 -7.01
C ALA A 34 -6.48 0.30 -8.51
N LYS A 35 -5.60 -0.26 -9.35
CA LYS A 35 -5.71 -0.17 -10.81
C LYS A 35 -6.97 -0.84 -11.34
N ALA A 36 -7.31 -2.03 -10.85
CA ALA A 36 -8.55 -2.72 -11.23
C ALA A 36 -9.81 -1.92 -10.85
N MET A 37 -9.74 -1.12 -9.79
CA MET A 37 -10.79 -0.19 -9.36
C MET A 37 -10.76 1.16 -10.11
N GLY A 38 -9.84 1.33 -11.07
CA GLY A 38 -9.75 2.54 -11.90
C GLY A 38 -9.02 3.72 -11.27
N ALA A 39 -8.22 3.49 -10.24
CA ALA A 39 -7.46 4.55 -9.58
C ALA A 39 -6.16 4.91 -10.32
N LYS A 40 -5.66 6.14 -10.09
CA LYS A 40 -4.28 6.53 -10.38
C LYS A 40 -3.41 6.14 -9.20
N VAL A 41 -2.37 5.33 -9.42
CA VAL A 41 -1.53 4.78 -8.35
C VAL A 41 -0.15 5.40 -8.33
N ILE A 42 0.23 5.94 -7.17
CA ILE A 42 1.56 6.44 -6.87
C ILE A 42 2.25 5.43 -5.93
N ALA A 43 3.31 4.81 -6.40
CA ALA A 43 4.09 3.88 -5.61
C ALA A 43 5.19 4.61 -4.83
N ALA A 44 5.30 4.40 -3.53
CA ALA A 44 6.40 4.88 -2.73
C ALA A 44 7.21 3.69 -2.17
N ALA A 45 8.51 3.66 -2.46
CA ALA A 45 9.41 2.59 -2.06
C ALA A 45 10.83 3.09 -1.77
N SER A 46 11.68 2.23 -1.19
CA SER A 46 13.02 2.60 -0.70
C SER A 46 14.15 2.44 -1.72
N SER A 47 13.85 2.05 -2.97
CA SER A 47 14.88 1.92 -4.00
C SER A 47 14.28 2.08 -5.40
N GLN A 48 15.13 2.45 -6.36
CA GLN A 48 14.75 2.56 -7.77
C GLN A 48 14.25 1.22 -8.32
N GLU A 49 14.93 0.14 -8.02
CA GLU A 49 14.53 -1.22 -8.44
C GLU A 49 13.08 -1.56 -8.05
N LYS A 50 12.69 -1.20 -6.81
CA LYS A 50 11.31 -1.39 -6.34
C LYS A 50 10.32 -0.49 -7.05
N ILE A 51 10.71 0.74 -7.37
CA ILE A 51 9.86 1.64 -8.15
C ILE A 51 9.68 1.13 -9.58
N ASP A 52 10.76 0.66 -10.21
CA ASP A 52 10.69 0.09 -11.57
C ASP A 52 9.77 -1.13 -11.62
N LEU A 53 9.87 -1.99 -10.59
CA LEU A 53 8.94 -3.10 -10.42
C LEU A 53 7.49 -2.61 -10.25
N CYS A 54 7.24 -1.65 -9.37
CA CYS A 54 5.89 -1.10 -9.15
C CYS A 54 5.30 -0.52 -10.44
N LYS A 55 6.09 0.19 -11.24
CA LYS A 55 5.67 0.72 -12.55
C LYS A 55 5.36 -0.39 -13.54
N LYS A 56 6.19 -1.43 -13.59
CA LYS A 56 5.93 -2.62 -14.40
C LYS A 56 4.62 -3.32 -14.00
N GLU A 57 4.30 -3.30 -12.72
CA GLU A 57 3.08 -3.90 -12.16
C GLU A 57 1.88 -2.93 -12.16
N GLY A 58 1.99 -1.76 -12.82
CA GLY A 58 0.88 -0.88 -13.14
C GLY A 58 0.80 0.42 -12.34
N ALA A 59 1.76 0.74 -11.49
CA ALA A 59 1.80 2.06 -10.87
C ALA A 59 2.05 3.15 -11.92
N ASP A 60 1.29 4.24 -11.86
CA ASP A 60 1.40 5.36 -12.79
C ASP A 60 2.63 6.22 -12.50
N GLU A 61 2.94 6.41 -11.21
CA GLU A 61 4.06 7.21 -10.74
C GLU A 61 4.84 6.51 -9.64
N GLY A 62 6.09 6.95 -9.41
CA GLY A 62 6.94 6.39 -8.38
C GLY A 62 7.72 7.45 -7.62
N ILE A 63 7.84 7.28 -6.31
CA ILE A 63 8.59 8.14 -5.40
C ILE A 63 9.54 7.29 -4.58
N ILE A 64 10.82 7.65 -4.57
CA ILE A 64 11.81 7.02 -3.70
C ILE A 64 11.86 7.79 -2.40
N TYR A 65 11.74 7.07 -1.27
CA TYR A 65 11.96 7.62 0.05
C TYR A 65 13.21 7.03 0.71
N GLU A 66 13.87 7.82 1.53
CA GLU A 66 15.04 7.39 2.28
C GLU A 66 14.65 6.49 3.45
N ARG A 67 15.58 5.64 3.90
CA ARG A 67 15.35 4.73 5.04
C ARG A 67 15.27 5.46 6.37
N GLU A 68 16.01 6.52 6.51
CA GLU A 68 16.00 7.40 7.68
C GLU A 68 15.40 8.74 7.25
N MET A 69 14.42 9.22 8.01
CA MET A 69 13.61 10.37 7.65
C MET A 69 13.81 11.49 8.66
N ASP A 70 14.80 12.36 8.42
CA ASP A 70 14.88 13.63 9.13
C ASP A 70 13.81 14.63 8.66
N ARG A 71 13.74 15.80 9.26
CA ARG A 71 12.71 16.82 8.94
C ARG A 71 12.79 17.32 7.50
N ASP A 72 13.98 17.45 6.93
CA ASP A 72 14.17 17.95 5.57
C ASP A 72 13.75 16.89 4.55
N LEU A 73 14.08 15.62 4.79
CA LEU A 73 13.65 14.49 3.99
C LEU A 73 12.13 14.26 4.08
N GLN A 74 11.53 14.42 5.27
CA GLN A 74 10.08 14.39 5.45
C GLN A 74 9.39 15.48 4.63
N LYS A 75 9.91 16.72 4.66
CA LYS A 75 9.38 17.82 3.86
C LYS A 75 9.51 17.52 2.37
N LYS A 76 10.69 17.11 1.92
CA LYS A 76 10.96 16.72 0.52
C LYS A 76 9.99 15.64 0.06
N PHE A 77 9.78 14.60 0.86
CA PHE A 77 8.85 13.51 0.54
C PHE A 77 7.41 14.00 0.41
N SER A 78 6.93 14.83 1.34
CA SER A 78 5.62 15.45 1.24
C SER A 78 5.46 16.32 -0.02
N ASP A 79 6.48 17.08 -0.38
CA ASP A 79 6.45 17.95 -1.56
C ASP A 79 6.49 17.14 -2.86
N GLN A 80 7.26 16.06 -2.93
CA GLN A 80 7.23 15.11 -4.05
C GLN A 80 5.85 14.49 -4.27
N ILE A 81 5.16 14.08 -3.18
CA ILE A 81 3.79 13.54 -3.30
C ILE A 81 2.85 14.60 -3.91
N LYS A 82 2.91 15.84 -3.43
CA LYS A 82 2.08 16.94 -3.95
C LYS A 82 2.37 17.26 -5.40
N GLU A 83 3.64 17.23 -5.79
CA GLU A 83 4.08 17.47 -7.18
C GLU A 83 3.46 16.45 -8.14
N VAL A 84 3.62 15.15 -7.86
CA VAL A 84 3.10 14.09 -8.75
C VAL A 84 1.58 13.96 -8.74
N THR A 85 0.91 14.50 -7.71
CA THR A 85 -0.56 14.46 -7.57
C THR A 85 -1.25 15.77 -7.95
N GLY A 86 -0.49 16.82 -8.24
CA GLY A 86 -1.04 18.13 -8.56
C GLY A 86 -1.63 18.86 -7.34
N GLY A 87 -1.14 18.58 -6.13
CA GLY A 87 -1.53 19.31 -4.91
C GLY A 87 -1.91 18.44 -3.71
N GLY A 88 -2.27 17.18 -3.92
CA GLY A 88 -2.57 16.24 -2.84
C GLY A 88 -3.15 14.92 -3.34
N VAL A 89 -3.00 13.87 -2.56
CA VAL A 89 -3.47 12.52 -2.88
C VAL A 89 -4.81 12.24 -2.20
N ASP A 90 -5.75 11.62 -2.92
CA ASP A 90 -7.10 11.33 -2.39
C ASP A 90 -7.08 10.22 -1.35
N MET A 91 -6.19 9.23 -1.50
CA MET A 91 -6.09 8.12 -0.58
C MET A 91 -4.64 7.72 -0.31
N ILE A 92 -4.33 7.41 0.94
CA ILE A 92 -3.04 6.86 1.35
C ILE A 92 -3.28 5.45 1.88
N TYR A 93 -2.56 4.48 1.34
CA TYR A 93 -2.54 3.10 1.81
C TYR A 93 -1.20 2.86 2.51
N ASP A 94 -1.20 2.91 3.85
CA ASP A 94 0.03 2.88 4.64
C ASP A 94 0.31 1.51 5.28
N LEU A 95 1.36 0.84 4.76
CA LEU A 95 1.92 -0.40 5.30
C LEU A 95 3.10 -0.15 6.26
N VAL A 96 3.62 1.09 6.29
CA VAL A 96 4.94 1.40 6.84
C VAL A 96 4.85 2.04 8.21
N GLY A 97 4.03 3.09 8.34
CA GLY A 97 3.95 3.88 9.57
C GLY A 97 5.22 4.69 9.85
N GLY A 98 5.63 4.76 11.13
CA GLY A 98 6.83 5.47 11.56
C GLY A 98 6.90 6.91 11.05
N ASP A 99 8.10 7.36 10.72
CA ASP A 99 8.38 8.74 10.29
C ASP A 99 7.89 9.07 8.86
N TYR A 100 7.33 8.09 8.14
CA TYR A 100 6.75 8.28 6.80
C TYR A 100 5.29 8.75 6.86
N ALA A 101 4.60 8.49 7.97
CA ALA A 101 3.18 8.72 8.10
C ALA A 101 2.81 10.22 8.12
N GLU A 102 3.52 11.03 8.91
CA GLU A 102 3.26 12.47 8.97
C GLU A 102 3.46 13.18 7.63
N PRO A 103 4.59 13.03 6.92
CA PRO A 103 4.77 13.68 5.62
C PRO A 103 3.77 13.22 4.57
N ALA A 104 3.34 11.95 4.57
CA ALA A 104 2.27 11.49 3.72
C ALA A 104 0.93 12.16 4.07
N LEU A 105 0.57 12.25 5.35
CA LEU A 105 -0.65 12.97 5.80
C LEU A 105 -0.60 14.46 5.43
N ARG A 106 0.57 15.10 5.45
CA ARG A 106 0.73 16.49 4.99
C ARG A 106 0.46 16.68 3.50
N ALA A 107 0.61 15.63 2.72
CA ALA A 107 0.34 15.60 1.28
C ALA A 107 -1.04 15.06 0.92
N ILE A 108 -1.91 14.76 1.89
CA ILE A 108 -3.28 14.32 1.61
C ILE A 108 -4.12 15.47 1.02
N ALA A 109 -5.01 15.16 0.10
CA ALA A 109 -5.99 16.10 -0.42
C ALA A 109 -7.07 16.42 0.62
N ARG A 110 -7.82 17.51 0.40
CA ARG A 110 -9.01 17.80 1.18
C ARG A 110 -10.02 16.65 1.02
N HIS A 111 -10.62 16.20 2.13
CA HIS A 111 -11.50 15.04 2.21
C HIS A 111 -10.84 13.69 1.90
N GLY A 112 -9.52 13.65 1.77
CA GLY A 112 -8.78 12.42 1.54
C GLY A 112 -8.86 11.44 2.71
N LYS A 113 -8.59 10.17 2.44
CA LYS A 113 -8.60 9.09 3.44
C LYS A 113 -7.21 8.50 3.62
N TYR A 114 -6.73 8.47 4.86
CA TYR A 114 -5.49 7.81 5.25
C TYR A 114 -5.82 6.44 5.84
N LEU A 115 -5.55 5.37 5.10
CA LEU A 115 -5.81 3.98 5.52
C LEU A 115 -4.64 3.43 6.30
N VAL A 116 -4.86 3.12 7.56
CA VAL A 116 -3.86 2.51 8.45
C VAL A 116 -3.91 0.99 8.30
N ILE A 117 -2.86 0.42 7.68
CA ILE A 117 -2.78 -1.01 7.35
C ILE A 117 -1.76 -1.74 8.24
N GLY A 118 -0.61 -1.11 8.50
CA GLY A 118 0.47 -1.73 9.26
C GLY A 118 1.52 -0.74 9.73
N PHE A 119 2.54 -1.26 10.43
CA PHE A 119 3.53 -0.46 11.15
C PHE A 119 4.94 -1.05 11.04
N THR A 120 5.38 -1.40 9.82
CA THR A 120 6.70 -2.06 9.64
C THR A 120 7.89 -1.16 10.03
N ALA A 121 7.70 0.16 10.08
CA ALA A 121 8.66 1.13 10.61
C ALA A 121 8.28 1.68 11.99
N GLY A 122 7.29 1.08 12.66
CA GLY A 122 6.81 1.47 13.99
C GLY A 122 5.51 2.28 13.95
N ILE A 123 4.88 2.41 15.13
CA ILE A 123 3.62 3.15 15.29
C ILE A 123 3.90 4.65 15.16
N PRO A 124 3.26 5.36 14.22
CA PRO A 124 3.52 6.78 14.00
C PRO A 124 2.89 7.68 15.07
N LYS A 125 3.51 8.83 15.29
CA LYS A 125 2.91 9.94 16.04
C LYS A 125 2.24 10.87 15.03
N MET A 126 0.90 10.85 14.98
CA MET A 126 0.13 11.62 14.01
C MET A 126 -0.31 12.98 14.60
N PRO A 127 0.06 14.11 13.98
CA PRO A 127 -0.40 15.42 14.40
C PRO A 127 -1.87 15.61 13.99
N LEU A 128 -2.81 15.40 14.94
CA LEU A 128 -4.26 15.43 14.68
C LEU A 128 -4.78 16.76 14.13
N ASN A 129 -4.08 17.87 14.37
CA ASN A 129 -4.43 19.16 13.76
C ASN A 129 -4.43 19.12 12.22
N LEU A 130 -3.69 18.20 11.59
CA LEU A 130 -3.72 18.03 10.13
C LEU A 130 -5.07 17.49 9.64
N THR A 131 -5.75 16.68 10.43
CA THR A 131 -7.08 16.19 10.05
C THR A 131 -8.09 17.33 9.98
N LEU A 132 -8.03 18.29 10.91
CA LEU A 132 -8.84 19.49 10.90
C LEU A 132 -8.50 20.39 9.71
N LEU A 133 -7.20 20.67 9.50
CA LEU A 133 -6.76 21.59 8.44
C LEU A 133 -7.02 21.06 7.03
N LYS A 134 -7.02 19.74 6.85
CA LYS A 134 -7.27 19.06 5.59
C LYS A 134 -8.70 18.54 5.43
N GLU A 135 -9.50 18.61 6.49
CA GLU A 135 -10.83 17.95 6.54
C GLU A 135 -10.75 16.48 6.07
N CYS A 136 -9.67 15.80 6.43
CA CYS A 136 -9.38 14.42 6.02
C CYS A 136 -9.71 13.42 7.12
N GLN A 137 -9.65 12.12 6.78
CA GLN A 137 -9.95 11.03 7.70
C GLN A 137 -8.72 10.12 7.88
N ILE A 138 -8.50 9.68 9.11
CA ILE A 138 -7.58 8.56 9.41
C ILE A 138 -8.45 7.35 9.72
N VAL A 139 -8.32 6.29 8.93
CA VAL A 139 -9.22 5.13 8.91
C VAL A 139 -8.44 3.86 9.22
N GLY A 140 -8.76 3.22 10.33
CA GLY A 140 -8.20 1.90 10.67
C GLY A 140 -8.76 0.80 9.76
N VAL A 141 -7.90 -0.14 9.38
CA VAL A 141 -8.26 -1.30 8.57
C VAL A 141 -7.87 -2.58 9.30
N PHE A 142 -8.85 -3.30 9.81
CA PHE A 142 -8.62 -4.58 10.51
C PHE A 142 -9.43 -5.70 9.84
N TRP A 143 -8.85 -6.28 8.80
CA TRP A 143 -9.49 -7.34 8.02
C TRP A 143 -9.84 -8.58 8.84
N GLY A 144 -9.02 -8.95 9.84
CA GLY A 144 -9.30 -10.11 10.69
C GLY A 144 -10.64 -10.02 11.40
N GLN A 145 -10.97 -8.86 11.97
CA GLN A 145 -12.28 -8.63 12.60
C GLN A 145 -13.41 -8.62 11.56
N PHE A 146 -13.24 -7.88 10.47
CA PHE A 146 -14.20 -7.84 9.37
C PHE A 146 -14.55 -9.25 8.85
N ALA A 147 -13.54 -10.08 8.62
CA ALA A 147 -13.74 -11.43 8.11
C ALA A 147 -14.56 -12.34 9.05
N GLY A 148 -14.45 -12.11 10.38
CA GLY A 148 -15.20 -12.85 11.37
C GLY A 148 -16.62 -12.33 11.62
N VAL A 149 -16.77 -11.00 11.64
CA VAL A 149 -18.06 -10.33 11.97
C VAL A 149 -18.95 -10.18 10.74
N GLU A 150 -18.36 -9.77 9.62
CA GLU A 150 -19.09 -9.47 8.37
C GLU A 150 -18.81 -10.57 7.34
N TYR A 151 -19.01 -11.83 7.75
CA TYR A 151 -18.66 -13.02 6.99
C TYR A 151 -19.24 -13.02 5.57
N ALA A 152 -20.54 -12.72 5.43
CA ALA A 152 -21.20 -12.74 4.13
C ALA A 152 -20.58 -11.72 3.15
N GLU A 153 -20.26 -10.52 3.63
CA GLU A 153 -19.62 -9.49 2.82
C GLU A 153 -18.18 -9.87 2.46
N ASN A 154 -17.47 -10.50 3.39
CA ASN A 154 -16.14 -11.03 3.11
C ASN A 154 -16.17 -12.14 2.03
N GLN A 155 -17.16 -13.04 2.05
CA GLN A 155 -17.35 -14.04 0.98
C GLN A 155 -17.63 -13.38 -0.37
N GLN A 156 -18.42 -12.32 -0.39
CA GLN A 156 -18.66 -11.56 -1.61
C GLN A 156 -17.38 -10.90 -2.13
N ASN A 157 -16.54 -10.38 -1.24
CA ASN A 157 -15.22 -9.83 -1.61
C ASN A 157 -14.31 -10.90 -2.24
N PHE A 158 -14.32 -12.13 -1.73
CA PHE A 158 -13.55 -13.23 -2.36
C PHE A 158 -14.06 -13.54 -3.77
N LYS A 159 -15.39 -13.62 -3.95
CA LYS A 159 -15.97 -13.84 -5.27
C LYS A 159 -15.52 -12.76 -6.26
N GLU A 160 -15.63 -11.50 -5.89
CA GLU A 160 -15.22 -10.38 -6.74
C GLU A 160 -13.71 -10.40 -7.04
N LEU A 161 -12.87 -10.81 -6.09
CA LEU A 161 -11.43 -10.98 -6.33
C LEU A 161 -11.14 -12.12 -7.31
N PHE A 162 -11.86 -13.25 -7.22
CA PHE A 162 -11.74 -14.33 -8.20
C PHE A 162 -12.21 -13.91 -9.59
N ASP A 163 -13.28 -13.14 -9.68
CA ASP A 163 -13.77 -12.59 -10.95
C ASP A 163 -12.71 -11.66 -11.56
N LEU A 164 -12.13 -10.73 -10.79
CA LEU A 164 -11.04 -9.86 -11.24
C LEU A 164 -9.80 -10.65 -11.67
N HIS A 165 -9.50 -11.76 -11.00
CA HIS A 165 -8.40 -12.64 -11.40
C HIS A 165 -8.71 -13.37 -12.71
N ALA A 166 -9.90 -13.91 -12.86
CA ALA A 166 -10.35 -14.57 -14.08
C ALA A 166 -10.34 -13.62 -15.30
N GLU A 167 -10.65 -12.35 -15.07
CA GLU A 167 -10.57 -11.29 -16.08
C GLU A 167 -9.12 -10.82 -16.36
N GLY A 168 -8.13 -11.35 -15.66
CA GLY A 168 -6.71 -10.97 -15.78
C GLY A 168 -6.36 -9.58 -15.23
N LYS A 169 -7.28 -8.93 -14.49
CA LYS A 169 -7.09 -7.60 -13.90
C LYS A 169 -6.18 -7.60 -12.69
N ILE A 170 -6.16 -8.71 -11.95
CA ILE A 170 -5.25 -8.94 -10.84
C ILE A 170 -4.59 -10.29 -10.98
N LYS A 171 -3.35 -10.43 -10.50
CA LYS A 171 -2.61 -11.70 -10.49
C LYS A 171 -1.77 -11.82 -9.24
N PRO A 172 -1.58 -13.03 -8.69
CA PRO A 172 -0.57 -13.26 -7.65
C PRO A 172 0.82 -12.93 -8.21
N PHE A 173 1.57 -12.10 -7.48
CA PHE A 173 2.94 -11.75 -7.85
C PHE A 173 3.92 -12.54 -6.98
N VAL A 174 4.23 -13.78 -7.42
CA VAL A 174 5.22 -14.66 -6.79
C VAL A 174 6.55 -14.48 -7.52
N THR A 175 7.59 -14.11 -6.78
CA THR A 175 8.93 -13.83 -7.33
C THR A 175 9.91 -14.95 -7.05
N GLU A 176 9.72 -15.66 -5.94
CA GLU A 176 10.63 -16.72 -5.51
C GLU A 176 9.82 -17.89 -4.95
N THR A 177 10.24 -19.10 -5.31
CA THR A 177 9.69 -20.34 -4.77
C THR A 177 10.83 -21.15 -4.15
N TYR A 178 10.65 -21.58 -2.92
CA TYR A 178 11.57 -22.40 -2.16
C TYR A 178 10.97 -23.78 -1.89
N THR A 179 11.79 -24.77 -1.67
CA THR A 179 11.36 -26.08 -1.16
C THR A 179 11.07 -26.00 0.35
N LEU A 180 10.43 -27.03 0.91
CA LEU A 180 10.18 -27.11 2.34
C LEU A 180 11.47 -27.06 3.15
N ASP A 181 12.52 -27.74 2.68
CA ASP A 181 13.85 -27.77 3.35
C ASP A 181 14.53 -26.39 3.34
N GLU A 182 14.18 -25.52 2.39
CA GLU A 182 14.71 -24.17 2.26
C GLU A 182 13.88 -23.10 3.01
N SER A 183 12.87 -23.50 3.78
CA SER A 183 11.95 -22.57 4.48
C SER A 183 12.69 -21.56 5.36
N ALA A 184 13.75 -21.98 6.05
CA ALA A 184 14.57 -21.08 6.87
C ALA A 184 15.24 -19.98 6.03
N THR A 185 15.72 -20.32 4.82
CA THR A 185 16.30 -19.38 3.87
C THR A 185 15.24 -18.40 3.36
N ALA A 186 14.04 -18.89 3.03
CA ALA A 186 12.92 -18.06 2.62
C ALA A 186 12.55 -17.02 3.68
N ILE A 187 12.47 -17.43 4.95
CA ILE A 187 12.19 -16.52 6.09
C ILE A 187 13.32 -15.50 6.23
N LYS A 188 14.58 -15.93 6.17
CA LYS A 188 15.73 -15.03 6.28
C LYS A 188 15.76 -13.97 5.17
N THR A 189 15.38 -14.33 3.95
CA THR A 189 15.29 -13.40 2.82
C THR A 189 14.25 -12.30 3.07
N LEU A 190 13.13 -12.65 3.72
CA LEU A 190 12.12 -11.69 4.18
C LEU A 190 12.66 -10.76 5.28
N GLU A 191 13.35 -11.31 6.30
CA GLU A 191 13.97 -10.54 7.38
C GLU A 191 15.00 -9.54 6.86
N ASP A 192 15.83 -9.97 5.91
CA ASP A 192 16.85 -9.14 5.24
C ASP A 192 16.23 -8.07 4.31
N ARG A 193 14.91 -8.05 4.12
CA ARG A 193 14.17 -7.12 3.24
C ARG A 193 14.62 -7.15 1.78
N LYS A 194 15.13 -8.30 1.31
CA LYS A 194 15.61 -8.51 -0.06
C LYS A 194 14.51 -8.94 -1.02
N VAL A 195 13.37 -9.37 -0.49
CA VAL A 195 12.24 -9.87 -1.29
C VAL A 195 11.59 -8.74 -2.08
N LEU A 196 11.34 -9.03 -3.36
CA LEU A 196 10.49 -8.25 -4.27
C LEU A 196 9.20 -9.05 -4.48
N GLY A 197 8.06 -8.53 -4.02
CA GLY A 197 6.79 -9.25 -4.17
C GLY A 197 6.55 -10.32 -3.11
N LYS A 198 6.23 -11.55 -3.51
CA LYS A 198 5.85 -12.66 -2.65
C LYS A 198 6.80 -13.85 -2.78
N VAL A 199 7.17 -14.41 -1.64
CA VAL A 199 7.91 -15.69 -1.53
C VAL A 199 6.93 -16.81 -1.20
N VAL A 200 7.08 -17.95 -1.84
CA VAL A 200 6.26 -19.17 -1.63
C VAL A 200 7.16 -20.33 -1.27
N VAL A 201 6.73 -21.18 -0.35
CA VAL A 201 7.34 -22.48 -0.07
C VAL A 201 6.44 -23.55 -0.70
N SER A 202 7.00 -24.33 -1.64
CA SER A 202 6.33 -25.50 -2.22
C SER A 202 6.39 -26.66 -1.24
N MET A 203 5.30 -27.42 -1.17
CA MET A 203 5.17 -28.64 -0.36
C MET A 203 5.45 -29.91 -1.19
N GLU A 204 5.87 -29.73 -2.44
CA GLU A 204 6.26 -30.80 -3.35
C GLU A 204 7.77 -31.01 -3.31
#